data_b78a35c3c4bcdcee7063a3cd8ec07a91
#
_entry.id   b78a35c3c4bcdcee7063a3cd8ec07a91
#
_cell.length_a   1.000
_cell.length_b   1.000
_cell.length_c   1.000
_cell.angle_alpha   90.00
_cell.angle_beta   90.00
_cell.angle_gamma   90.00
#
_symmetry.space_group_name_H-M   'P 1'
#
loop_
_entity.id
_entity.type
_entity.pdbx_description
1 polymer ?
#
loop_
_entity_poly.entity_id
_entity_poly.type
_entity_poly.pdbx_seq_one_letter_code
_entity_poly.pdbx_strand_id
1 'polypeptide(L)'
;VRPKEVVEQLERAGVAVVLVPATPSVEGAKAKIRTVAQAVGRVEQGEALVRALERDLLLLKAFQAQHAPKGRLKALFLYLRSPGTTYVCGEGSTPVGVMALAGLDNAAQGIRECKPMTAESVVAARPEVIVVFKKGLESVGGLEGLLKLPGVAQTPAGEKRKVVTMDDLYLGSFGPRAGRAALDLFRAAYLQEGFV
;
A
#
# COMPACT_ATOMS: atom_id res chain seq x y z
N VAL A 1 0.01 5.54 -16.24
CA VAL A 1 0.35 5.78 -17.66
C VAL A 1 0.84 7.21 -17.73
N ARG A 2 2.12 7.42 -18.07
CA ARG A 2 2.65 8.75 -18.34
C ARG A 2 2.43 9.00 -19.81
N PRO A 3 1.79 10.10 -20.20
CA PRO A 3 1.66 10.41 -21.63
C PRO A 3 3.07 10.59 -22.19
N LYS A 4 3.49 9.72 -23.10
CA LYS A 4 4.79 9.76 -23.78
C LYS A 4 5.04 11.15 -24.38
N GLU A 5 3.99 11.72 -24.94
CA GLU A 5 3.99 13.07 -25.53
C GLU A 5 4.40 14.18 -24.56
N VAL A 6 4.00 14.10 -23.28
CA VAL A 6 4.40 15.11 -22.27
C VAL A 6 5.88 14.99 -21.94
N VAL A 7 6.43 13.78 -21.86
CA VAL A 7 7.86 13.57 -21.65
C VAL A 7 8.65 14.15 -22.82
N GLU A 8 8.25 13.83 -24.04
CA GLU A 8 8.90 14.36 -25.26
C GLU A 8 8.83 15.89 -25.34
N GLN A 9 7.70 16.50 -24.92
CA GLN A 9 7.57 17.97 -24.87
C GLN A 9 8.56 18.61 -23.87
N LEU A 10 8.70 18.01 -22.69
CA LEU A 10 9.66 18.47 -21.67
C LEU A 10 11.10 18.37 -22.18
N GLU A 11 11.47 17.25 -22.81
CA GLU A 11 12.79 17.03 -23.38
C GLU A 11 13.10 18.04 -24.50
N ARG A 12 12.12 18.32 -25.39
CA ARG A 12 12.27 19.36 -26.43
C ARG A 12 12.41 20.77 -25.86
N ALA A 13 11.85 21.02 -24.67
CA ALA A 13 12.04 22.28 -23.96
C ALA A 13 13.36 22.35 -23.18
N GLY A 14 14.27 21.37 -23.36
CA GLY A 14 15.56 21.34 -22.69
C GLY A 14 15.54 20.88 -21.25
N VAL A 15 14.40 20.31 -20.78
CA VAL A 15 14.28 19.77 -19.42
C VAL A 15 14.83 18.34 -19.40
N ALA A 16 15.78 18.05 -18.51
CA ALA A 16 16.26 16.71 -18.28
C ALA A 16 15.18 15.85 -17.60
N VAL A 17 14.75 14.77 -18.24
CA VAL A 17 13.71 13.87 -17.72
C VAL A 17 14.33 12.55 -17.33
N VAL A 18 14.13 12.13 -16.08
CA VAL A 18 14.54 10.81 -15.58
C VAL A 18 13.32 9.97 -15.28
N LEU A 19 13.19 8.85 -15.97
CA LEU A 19 12.10 7.89 -15.73
C LEU A 19 12.49 6.96 -14.59
N VAL A 20 11.71 7.00 -13.52
CA VAL A 20 11.94 6.19 -12.33
C VAL A 20 11.03 4.95 -12.36
N PRO A 21 11.57 3.72 -12.20
CA PRO A 21 10.79 2.50 -12.14
C PRO A 21 9.76 2.54 -11.01
N ALA A 22 8.55 2.01 -11.26
CA ALA A 22 7.45 2.01 -10.29
C ALA A 22 7.01 0.59 -9.89
N THR A 23 7.91 -0.39 -9.94
CA THR A 23 7.61 -1.78 -9.55
C THR A 23 7.41 -1.87 -8.04
N PRO A 24 6.24 -2.35 -7.53
CA PRO A 24 5.96 -2.47 -6.10
C PRO A 24 6.62 -3.73 -5.52
N SER A 25 7.95 -3.73 -5.48
CA SER A 25 8.80 -4.79 -4.93
C SER A 25 10.01 -4.19 -4.21
N VAL A 26 10.65 -4.99 -3.37
CA VAL A 26 11.87 -4.57 -2.65
C VAL A 26 12.97 -4.14 -3.63
N GLU A 27 13.18 -4.93 -4.67
CA GLU A 27 14.19 -4.59 -5.69
C GLU A 27 13.78 -3.36 -6.50
N GLY A 28 12.48 -3.19 -6.80
CA GLY A 28 11.96 -1.96 -7.40
C GLY A 28 12.17 -0.73 -6.52
N ALA A 29 12.00 -0.85 -5.20
CA ALA A 29 12.30 0.23 -4.26
C ALA A 29 13.78 0.60 -4.25
N LYS A 30 14.68 -0.38 -4.21
CA LYS A 30 16.14 -0.16 -4.29
C LYS A 30 16.54 0.50 -5.60
N ALA A 31 16.02 0.01 -6.73
CA ALA A 31 16.26 0.60 -8.04
C ALA A 31 15.78 2.05 -8.11
N LYS A 32 14.56 2.31 -7.60
CA LYS A 32 14.00 3.67 -7.51
C LYS A 32 14.91 4.61 -6.71
N ILE A 33 15.37 4.18 -5.53
CA ILE A 33 16.26 4.98 -4.68
C ILE A 33 17.55 5.31 -5.42
N ARG A 34 18.20 4.31 -6.04
CA ARG A 34 19.44 4.48 -6.77
C ARG A 34 19.30 5.39 -7.99
N THR A 35 18.24 5.19 -8.78
CA THR A 35 17.96 6.05 -9.95
C THR A 35 17.80 7.51 -9.54
N VAL A 36 17.02 7.79 -8.50
CA VAL A 36 16.83 9.15 -8.01
C VAL A 36 18.15 9.73 -7.45
N ALA A 37 18.87 8.96 -6.62
CA ALA A 37 20.13 9.40 -6.03
C ALA A 37 21.19 9.72 -7.07
N GLN A 38 21.28 8.91 -8.13
CA GLN A 38 22.18 9.14 -9.25
C GLN A 38 21.79 10.41 -10.02
N ALA A 39 20.50 10.60 -10.31
CA ALA A 39 20.00 11.76 -11.05
C ALA A 39 20.28 13.10 -10.33
N VAL A 40 20.30 13.09 -8.99
CA VAL A 40 20.56 14.31 -8.19
C VAL A 40 22.00 14.37 -7.63
N GLY A 41 22.89 13.48 -8.07
CA GLY A 41 24.30 13.45 -7.62
C GLY A 41 24.49 13.11 -6.14
N ARG A 42 23.60 12.28 -5.56
CA ARG A 42 23.60 11.90 -4.14
C ARG A 42 23.69 10.38 -3.93
N VAL A 43 24.62 9.74 -4.64
CA VAL A 43 24.75 8.27 -4.67
C VAL A 43 24.98 7.67 -3.28
N GLU A 44 25.87 8.25 -2.48
CA GLU A 44 26.16 7.77 -1.12
C GLU A 44 24.93 7.81 -0.20
N GLN A 45 24.16 8.91 -0.28
CA GLN A 45 22.89 9.04 0.47
C GLN A 45 21.85 8.02 -0.02
N GLY A 46 21.83 7.75 -1.33
CA GLY A 46 20.99 6.70 -1.90
C GLY A 46 21.33 5.31 -1.35
N GLU A 47 22.60 4.95 -1.29
CA GLU A 47 23.03 3.66 -0.72
C GLU A 47 22.76 3.61 0.81
N ALA A 48 22.86 4.73 1.51
CA ALA A 48 22.47 4.78 2.93
C ALA A 48 20.96 4.50 3.11
N LEU A 49 20.09 5.00 2.22
CA LEU A 49 18.65 4.70 2.23
C LEU A 49 18.37 3.24 1.87
N VAL A 50 19.11 2.64 0.93
CA VAL A 50 18.98 1.22 0.60
C VAL A 50 19.32 0.37 1.82
N ARG A 51 20.45 0.65 2.49
CA ARG A 51 20.83 -0.05 3.73
C ARG A 51 19.78 0.13 4.84
N ALA A 52 19.16 1.31 4.95
CA ALA A 52 18.09 1.54 5.92
C ALA A 52 16.86 0.67 5.60
N LEU A 53 16.43 0.62 4.34
CA LEU A 53 15.35 -0.26 3.89
C LEU A 53 15.64 -1.74 4.21
N GLU A 54 16.87 -2.20 3.94
CA GLU A 54 17.28 -3.58 4.23
C GLU A 54 17.24 -3.90 5.73
N ARG A 55 17.69 -2.98 6.58
CA ARG A 55 17.58 -3.13 8.04
C ARG A 55 16.12 -3.23 8.48
N ASP A 56 15.25 -2.38 7.97
CA ASP A 56 13.82 -2.42 8.30
C ASP A 56 13.16 -3.74 7.87
N LEU A 57 13.56 -4.29 6.72
CA LEU A 57 13.09 -5.59 6.25
C LEU A 57 13.59 -6.75 7.13
N LEU A 58 14.82 -6.68 7.63
CA LEU A 58 15.34 -7.67 8.58
C LEU A 58 14.58 -7.60 9.91
N LEU A 59 14.31 -6.38 10.42
CA LEU A 59 13.49 -6.19 11.62
C LEU A 59 12.07 -6.73 11.42
N LEU A 60 11.45 -6.46 10.27
CA LEU A 60 10.13 -7.01 9.92
C LEU A 60 10.15 -8.54 9.97
N LYS A 61 11.13 -9.19 9.34
CA LYS A 61 11.25 -10.65 9.33
C LYS A 61 11.43 -11.23 10.73
N ALA A 62 12.31 -10.62 11.54
CA ALA A 62 12.52 -11.04 12.92
C ALA A 62 11.24 -10.90 13.76
N PHE A 63 10.53 -9.78 13.60
CA PHE A 63 9.28 -9.52 14.29
C PHE A 63 8.17 -10.48 13.86
N GLN A 64 8.05 -10.75 12.58
CA GLN A 64 7.11 -11.76 12.04
C GLN A 64 7.40 -13.16 12.58
N ALA A 65 8.67 -13.56 12.66
CA ALA A 65 9.06 -14.86 13.21
C ALA A 65 8.73 -14.99 14.72
N GLN A 66 8.90 -13.90 15.48
CA GLN A 66 8.60 -13.86 16.91
C GLN A 66 7.10 -13.89 17.20
N HIS A 67 6.30 -13.27 16.35
CA HIS A 67 4.84 -13.11 16.52
C HIS A 67 4.06 -13.90 15.47
N ALA A 68 4.63 -15.02 14.98
CA ALA A 68 4.05 -15.81 13.90
C ALA A 68 2.54 -16.09 14.13
N PRO A 69 1.66 -15.52 13.30
CA PRO A 69 0.23 -15.79 13.43
C PRO A 69 -0.07 -17.23 13.00
N LYS A 70 -1.15 -17.81 13.52
CA LYS A 70 -1.62 -19.16 13.13
C LYS A 70 -2.04 -19.27 11.66
N GLY A 71 -2.03 -18.15 10.91
CA GLY A 71 -2.39 -18.07 9.49
C GLY A 71 -2.23 -16.63 8.98
N ARG A 72 -2.29 -16.47 7.66
CA ARG A 72 -2.25 -15.15 7.04
C ARG A 72 -3.65 -14.58 6.98
N LEU A 73 -3.85 -13.37 7.47
CA LEU A 73 -5.12 -12.66 7.38
C LEU A 73 -5.37 -12.20 5.94
N LYS A 74 -6.60 -12.39 5.47
CA LYS A 74 -7.07 -11.84 4.20
C LYS A 74 -7.34 -10.35 4.37
N ALA A 75 -6.58 -9.51 3.68
CA ALA A 75 -6.71 -8.07 3.74
C ALA A 75 -7.19 -7.50 2.41
N LEU A 76 -8.08 -6.52 2.47
CA LEU A 76 -8.61 -5.81 1.32
C LEU A 76 -8.16 -4.35 1.39
N PHE A 77 -7.46 -3.87 0.37
CA PHE A 77 -7.17 -2.46 0.25
C PHE A 77 -8.28 -1.74 -0.51
N LEU A 78 -8.92 -0.77 0.14
CA LEU A 78 -9.91 0.11 -0.47
C LEU A 78 -9.30 1.50 -0.71
N TYR A 79 -9.32 1.94 -1.96
CA TYR A 79 -8.91 3.29 -2.33
C TYR A 79 -10.14 4.19 -2.37
N LEU A 80 -10.27 5.02 -1.34
CA LEU A 80 -11.38 5.96 -1.13
C LEU A 80 -10.93 7.34 -1.61
N ARG A 81 -11.63 7.94 -2.57
CA ARG A 81 -11.32 9.30 -3.06
C ARG A 81 -12.35 10.34 -2.64
N SER A 82 -13.60 9.93 -2.57
CA SER A 82 -14.73 10.77 -2.19
C SER A 82 -15.95 9.87 -1.96
N PRO A 83 -17.03 10.35 -1.33
CA PRO A 83 -18.29 9.63 -1.32
C PRO A 83 -18.71 9.22 -2.74
N GLY A 84 -18.95 7.93 -2.95
CA GLY A 84 -19.31 7.38 -4.26
C GLY A 84 -18.16 7.05 -5.21
N THR A 85 -16.89 7.40 -4.88
CA THR A 85 -15.72 7.06 -5.70
C THR A 85 -14.79 6.15 -4.92
N THR A 86 -15.11 4.86 -4.92
CA THR A 86 -14.38 3.82 -4.17
C THR A 86 -13.89 2.74 -5.12
N TYR A 87 -12.65 2.32 -4.93
CA TYR A 87 -12.01 1.26 -5.71
C TYR A 87 -11.50 0.14 -4.81
N VAL A 88 -11.58 -1.08 -5.31
CA VAL A 88 -10.85 -2.24 -4.78
C VAL A 88 -9.56 -2.36 -5.57
N CYS A 89 -8.42 -2.39 -4.87
CA CYS A 89 -7.12 -2.54 -5.51
C CYS A 89 -6.54 -3.94 -5.25
N GLY A 90 -5.99 -4.53 -6.30
CA GLY A 90 -5.40 -5.86 -6.33
C GLY A 90 -3.91 -5.85 -6.69
N GLU A 91 -3.49 -6.93 -7.37
CA GLU A 91 -2.10 -7.10 -7.81
C GLU A 91 -1.60 -5.92 -8.64
N GLY A 92 -0.33 -5.57 -8.49
CA GLY A 92 0.30 -4.44 -9.18
C GLY A 92 0.14 -3.11 -8.46
N SER A 93 -0.82 -2.99 -7.54
CA SER A 93 -0.96 -1.77 -6.74
C SER A 93 0.06 -1.72 -5.60
N THR A 94 0.59 -0.55 -5.34
CA THR A 94 1.63 -0.33 -4.32
C THR A 94 1.20 -0.73 -2.91
N PRO A 95 0.00 -0.36 -2.42
CA PRO A 95 -0.45 -0.77 -1.09
C PRO A 95 -0.52 -2.29 -0.92
N VAL A 96 -0.97 -3.01 -1.95
CA VAL A 96 -1.03 -4.48 -1.92
C VAL A 96 0.37 -5.10 -1.85
N GLY A 97 1.36 -4.48 -2.48
CA GLY A 97 2.76 -4.87 -2.32
C GLY A 97 3.27 -4.74 -0.88
N VAL A 98 2.92 -3.65 -0.18
CA VAL A 98 3.25 -3.46 1.25
C VAL A 98 2.47 -4.45 2.13
N MET A 99 1.20 -4.73 1.82
CA MET A 99 0.41 -5.77 2.50
C MET A 99 1.07 -7.14 2.40
N ALA A 100 1.57 -7.49 1.21
CA ALA A 100 2.28 -8.76 1.00
C ALA A 100 3.57 -8.85 1.85
N LEU A 101 4.35 -7.76 1.94
CA LEU A 101 5.51 -7.68 2.85
C LEU A 101 5.09 -7.84 4.31
N ALA A 102 3.97 -7.25 4.71
CA ALA A 102 3.41 -7.38 6.06
C ALA A 102 2.84 -8.78 6.35
N GLY A 103 2.93 -9.72 5.42
CA GLY A 103 2.42 -11.09 5.61
C GLY A 103 0.90 -11.20 5.53
N LEU A 104 0.24 -10.26 4.87
CA LEU A 104 -1.19 -10.30 4.61
C LEU A 104 -1.45 -10.90 3.22
N ASP A 105 -2.52 -11.68 3.10
CA ASP A 105 -3.00 -12.18 1.82
C ASP A 105 -3.97 -11.18 1.19
N ASN A 106 -3.78 -10.91 -0.11
CA ASN A 106 -4.70 -10.05 -0.83
C ASN A 106 -6.06 -10.72 -1.01
N ALA A 107 -7.11 -10.14 -0.42
CA ALA A 107 -8.47 -10.63 -0.55
C ALA A 107 -9.07 -10.36 -1.95
N ALA A 108 -8.55 -9.36 -2.68
CA ALA A 108 -9.00 -9.01 -4.03
C ALA A 108 -8.34 -9.90 -5.10
N GLN A 109 -8.56 -11.21 -5.02
CA GLN A 109 -7.99 -12.16 -5.97
C GLN A 109 -8.51 -11.94 -7.38
N GLY A 110 -7.62 -12.05 -8.38
CA GLY A 110 -7.95 -11.83 -9.79
C GLY A 110 -8.16 -10.36 -10.20
N ILE A 111 -8.06 -9.41 -9.25
CA ILE A 111 -8.06 -7.98 -9.56
C ILE A 111 -6.62 -7.52 -9.76
N ARG A 112 -6.36 -6.92 -10.93
CA ARG A 112 -5.12 -6.19 -11.22
C ARG A 112 -5.38 -4.71 -11.16
N GLU A 113 -4.41 -3.95 -10.63
CA GLU A 113 -4.53 -2.50 -10.40
C GLU A 113 -5.73 -2.18 -9.49
N CYS A 114 -6.45 -1.10 -9.76
CA CYS A 114 -7.64 -0.72 -9.02
C CYS A 114 -8.87 -0.73 -9.94
N LYS A 115 -9.96 -1.34 -9.49
CA LYS A 115 -11.24 -1.38 -10.18
C LYS A 115 -12.35 -0.76 -9.32
N PRO A 116 -13.38 -0.17 -9.92
CA PRO A 116 -14.53 0.32 -9.17
C PRO A 116 -15.08 -0.75 -8.21
N MET A 117 -15.36 -0.36 -6.99
CA MET A 117 -15.90 -1.24 -5.96
C MET A 117 -17.36 -1.56 -6.23
N THR A 118 -17.73 -2.84 -6.11
CA THR A 118 -19.13 -3.28 -6.01
C THR A 118 -19.36 -3.99 -4.70
N ALA A 119 -20.61 -4.01 -4.21
CA ALA A 119 -20.96 -4.71 -2.98
C ALA A 119 -20.59 -6.20 -3.06
N GLU A 120 -20.89 -6.83 -4.21
CA GLU A 120 -20.60 -8.24 -4.46
C GLU A 120 -19.11 -8.53 -4.40
N SER A 121 -18.27 -7.66 -4.99
CA SER A 121 -16.82 -7.84 -4.99
C SER A 121 -16.22 -7.79 -3.58
N VAL A 122 -16.75 -6.92 -2.73
CA VAL A 122 -16.30 -6.77 -1.33
C VAL A 122 -16.77 -7.94 -0.47
N VAL A 123 -18.03 -8.33 -0.60
CA VAL A 123 -18.59 -9.48 0.15
C VAL A 123 -17.91 -10.79 -0.27
N ALA A 124 -17.71 -11.01 -1.57
CA ALA A 124 -17.06 -12.22 -2.08
C ALA A 124 -15.59 -12.32 -1.66
N ALA A 125 -14.87 -11.19 -1.54
CA ALA A 125 -13.50 -11.15 -1.06
C ALA A 125 -13.35 -11.62 0.39
N ARG A 126 -14.41 -11.52 1.23
CA ARG A 126 -14.43 -11.92 2.64
C ARG A 126 -13.18 -11.44 3.41
N PRO A 127 -12.83 -10.15 3.37
CA PRO A 127 -11.66 -9.66 4.08
C PRO A 127 -11.82 -9.80 5.59
N GLU A 128 -10.73 -10.14 6.26
CA GLU A 128 -10.61 -10.16 7.73
C GLU A 128 -10.05 -8.83 8.27
N VAL A 129 -9.41 -8.06 7.38
CA VAL A 129 -8.89 -6.70 7.65
C VAL A 129 -9.15 -5.84 6.42
N ILE A 130 -9.62 -4.61 6.63
CA ILE A 130 -9.68 -3.59 5.59
C ILE A 130 -8.52 -2.60 5.83
N VAL A 131 -7.77 -2.29 4.78
CA VAL A 131 -6.68 -1.32 4.81
C VAL A 131 -7.08 -0.13 3.95
N VAL A 132 -6.92 1.07 4.47
CA VAL A 132 -7.28 2.31 3.78
C VAL A 132 -6.24 3.41 4.02
N PHE A 133 -6.19 4.37 3.14
CA PHE A 133 -5.46 5.60 3.40
C PHE A 133 -6.20 6.48 4.41
N LYS A 134 -5.47 7.16 5.28
CA LYS A 134 -6.03 8.03 6.32
C LYS A 134 -6.95 9.11 5.73
N LYS A 135 -6.49 9.84 4.72
CA LYS A 135 -7.31 10.86 4.04
C LYS A 135 -8.52 10.26 3.32
N GLY A 136 -8.37 9.04 2.79
CA GLY A 136 -9.49 8.33 2.18
C GLY A 136 -10.58 8.01 3.20
N LEU A 137 -10.22 7.50 4.38
CA LEU A 137 -11.17 7.24 5.45
C LEU A 137 -11.88 8.52 5.92
N GLU A 138 -11.13 9.60 6.11
CA GLU A 138 -11.68 10.91 6.48
C GLU A 138 -12.69 11.41 5.43
N SER A 139 -12.41 11.20 4.13
CA SER A 139 -13.27 11.66 3.02
C SER A 139 -14.64 11.00 2.97
N VAL A 140 -14.80 9.82 3.58
CA VAL A 140 -16.07 9.09 3.63
C VAL A 140 -16.79 9.23 4.99
N GLY A 141 -16.26 10.03 5.91
CA GLY A 141 -16.84 10.23 7.23
C GLY A 141 -16.31 9.26 8.30
N GLY A 142 -15.07 8.83 8.15
CA GLY A 142 -14.42 7.94 9.13
C GLY A 142 -14.93 6.51 9.06
N LEU A 143 -14.73 5.77 10.16
CA LEU A 143 -15.11 4.36 10.24
C LEU A 143 -16.62 4.15 10.01
N GLU A 144 -17.46 4.98 10.57
CA GLU A 144 -18.92 4.87 10.38
C GLU A 144 -19.34 5.08 8.93
N GLY A 145 -18.67 6.00 8.23
CA GLY A 145 -18.91 6.20 6.81
C GLY A 145 -18.39 5.03 5.95
N LEU A 146 -17.25 4.47 6.30
CA LEU A 146 -16.71 3.28 5.64
C LEU A 146 -17.66 2.08 5.76
N LEU A 147 -18.21 1.85 6.97
CA LEU A 147 -19.15 0.74 7.22
C LEU A 147 -20.48 0.88 6.46
N LYS A 148 -20.85 2.09 6.06
CA LYS A 148 -22.03 2.35 5.23
C LYS A 148 -21.78 2.10 3.74
N LEU A 149 -20.52 1.93 3.31
CA LEU A 149 -20.25 1.59 1.91
C LEU A 149 -20.81 0.21 1.58
N PRO A 150 -21.31 0.03 0.34
CA PRO A 150 -21.95 -1.21 -0.08
C PRO A 150 -21.09 -2.45 0.15
N GLY A 151 -21.61 -3.44 0.86
CA GLY A 151 -20.95 -4.72 1.13
C GLY A 151 -19.95 -4.70 2.29
N VAL A 152 -19.46 -3.55 2.77
CA VAL A 152 -18.40 -3.47 3.77
C VAL A 152 -18.84 -4.05 5.12
N ALA A 153 -19.99 -3.63 5.64
CA ALA A 153 -20.50 -4.10 6.95
C ALA A 153 -20.78 -5.61 6.99
N GLN A 154 -21.00 -6.24 5.83
CA GLN A 154 -21.28 -7.68 5.70
C GLN A 154 -20.02 -8.55 5.62
N THR A 155 -18.85 -7.95 5.66
CA THR A 155 -17.57 -8.66 5.68
C THR A 155 -17.13 -8.99 7.09
N PRO A 156 -16.30 -10.06 7.30
CA PRO A 156 -15.71 -10.33 8.60
C PRO A 156 -14.94 -9.13 9.20
N ALA A 157 -14.29 -8.33 8.35
CA ALA A 157 -13.62 -7.10 8.76
C ALA A 157 -14.61 -6.02 9.21
N GLY A 158 -15.72 -5.85 8.49
CA GLY A 158 -16.77 -4.88 8.82
C GLY A 158 -17.48 -5.21 10.11
N GLU A 159 -17.88 -6.48 10.28
CA GLU A 159 -18.54 -6.97 11.52
C GLU A 159 -17.66 -6.75 12.76
N LYS A 160 -16.35 -6.99 12.64
CA LYS A 160 -15.37 -6.81 13.71
C LYS A 160 -14.80 -5.40 13.79
N ARG A 161 -15.21 -4.51 12.90
CA ARG A 161 -14.69 -3.14 12.76
C ARG A 161 -13.16 -3.10 12.59
N LYS A 162 -12.59 -4.13 11.94
CA LYS A 162 -11.14 -4.34 11.79
C LYS A 162 -10.61 -3.57 10.58
N VAL A 163 -10.32 -2.29 10.80
CA VAL A 163 -9.86 -1.35 9.79
C VAL A 163 -8.51 -0.76 10.20
N VAL A 164 -7.52 -0.86 9.34
CA VAL A 164 -6.20 -0.26 9.52
C VAL A 164 -6.07 0.95 8.62
N THR A 165 -5.72 2.09 9.20
CA THR A 165 -5.43 3.32 8.47
C THR A 165 -3.94 3.60 8.46
N MET A 166 -3.43 4.04 7.31
CA MET A 166 -2.05 4.45 7.16
C MET A 166 -1.96 5.75 6.35
N ASP A 167 -0.89 6.51 6.59
CA ASP A 167 -0.58 7.69 5.78
C ASP A 167 -0.45 7.33 4.29
N ASP A 168 -0.99 8.18 3.43
CA ASP A 168 -1.12 7.94 1.99
C ASP A 168 0.24 7.73 1.31
N LEU A 169 1.23 8.57 1.63
CA LEU A 169 2.57 8.44 1.05
C LEU A 169 3.37 7.31 1.71
N TYR A 170 3.12 7.02 2.96
CA TYR A 170 3.82 5.98 3.70
C TYR A 170 3.46 4.58 3.17
N LEU A 171 2.18 4.31 2.98
CA LEU A 171 1.68 3.06 2.42
C LEU A 171 1.78 3.03 0.87
N GLY A 172 1.49 4.16 0.22
CA GLY A 172 1.28 4.24 -1.23
C GLY A 172 2.55 4.39 -2.07
N SER A 173 3.72 4.69 -1.51
CA SER A 173 4.91 5.00 -2.31
C SER A 173 5.79 3.80 -2.66
N PHE A 174 5.78 2.75 -1.86
CA PHE A 174 6.75 1.65 -1.89
C PHE A 174 8.19 2.18 -2.10
N GLY A 175 8.61 3.05 -1.19
CA GLY A 175 9.90 3.75 -1.26
C GLY A 175 10.86 3.32 -0.15
N PRO A 176 11.78 4.20 0.28
CA PRO A 176 12.77 3.89 1.30
C PRO A 176 12.20 3.40 2.63
N ARG A 177 10.94 3.74 2.93
CA ARG A 177 10.26 3.37 4.18
C ARG A 177 9.35 2.14 4.05
N ALA A 178 9.40 1.39 2.92
CA ALA A 178 8.49 0.28 2.68
C ALA A 178 8.63 -0.84 3.73
N GLY A 179 9.84 -1.15 4.17
CA GLY A 179 10.08 -2.13 5.25
C GLY A 179 9.44 -1.71 6.57
N ARG A 180 9.58 -0.44 6.94
CA ARG A 180 8.97 0.13 8.15
C ARG A 180 7.45 0.18 8.05
N ALA A 181 6.91 0.60 6.89
CA ALA A 181 5.47 0.62 6.64
C ALA A 181 4.86 -0.78 6.76
N ALA A 182 5.55 -1.80 6.23
CA ALA A 182 5.11 -3.18 6.37
C ALA A 182 5.15 -3.69 7.82
N LEU A 183 6.15 -3.29 8.62
CA LEU A 183 6.22 -3.63 10.05
C LEU A 183 5.06 -2.99 10.82
N ASP A 184 4.79 -1.71 10.59
CA ASP A 184 3.70 -1.00 11.27
C ASP A 184 2.33 -1.57 10.83
N LEU A 185 2.17 -1.93 9.56
CA LEU A 185 0.98 -2.62 9.06
C LEU A 185 0.82 -4.01 9.69
N PHE A 186 1.90 -4.78 9.84
CA PHE A 186 1.87 -6.07 10.52
C PHE A 186 1.37 -5.91 11.96
N ARG A 187 1.94 -4.96 12.72
CA ARG A 187 1.53 -4.69 14.10
C ARG A 187 0.05 -4.31 14.19
N ALA A 188 -0.39 -3.40 13.35
CA ALA A 188 -1.78 -3.00 13.30
C ALA A 188 -2.69 -4.20 12.98
N ALA A 189 -2.39 -4.98 11.94
CA ALA A 189 -3.26 -6.05 11.49
C ALA A 189 -3.31 -7.26 12.44
N TYR A 190 -2.18 -7.66 13.04
CA TYR A 190 -2.09 -8.88 13.85
C TYR A 190 -2.13 -8.64 15.35
N LEU A 191 -1.54 -7.54 15.84
CA LEU A 191 -1.42 -7.25 17.27
C LEU A 191 -2.42 -6.21 17.77
N GLN A 192 -3.24 -5.67 16.88
CA GLN A 192 -4.22 -4.63 17.19
C GLN A 192 -3.60 -3.34 17.77
N GLU A 193 -2.33 -3.07 17.45
CA GLU A 193 -1.66 -1.83 17.81
C GLU A 193 -2.01 -0.74 16.78
N GLY A 194 -2.78 0.26 17.19
CA GLY A 194 -3.09 1.44 16.35
C GLY A 194 -4.29 1.27 15.41
N PHE A 195 -5.31 0.49 15.78
CA PHE A 195 -6.64 0.55 15.15
C PHE A 195 -7.33 1.89 15.40
N VAL A 196 -8.14 2.32 14.43
CA VAL A 196 -9.06 3.46 14.59
C VAL A 196 -10.35 2.99 15.23
#